data_e329603b5a8d7a40aefee2e5940df9c0
#
_entry.id   e329603b5a8d7a40aefee2e5940df9c0
#
_cell.length_a   1.000
_cell.length_b   1.000
_cell.length_c   1.000
_cell.angle_alpha   90.00
_cell.angle_beta   90.00
_cell.angle_gamma   90.00
#
_symmetry.space_group_name_H-M   'P 1'
#
loop_
_entity.id
_entity.type
_entity.pdbx_description
1 polymer ?
#
loop_
_entity_poly.entity_id
_entity_poly.type
_entity_poly.pdbx_seq_one_letter_code
_entity_poly.pdbx_strand_id
1 'polypeptide(L)'
;MTTILIVEDEESLADPLAFLLRKEGFEPIIALDGPSALEKFADNDIDIVLLDLMLPGMSGTDVCKQLRATSSVPVIMVTARDAEIDKVVGLELGADDYVTKPYSSRELIARIRAVLRRGNDQASNADAAEGAEAEDEQILSGGRVKMDVERHIVTVADEPVAMPLKEFDLLEYLLRNAGRVLTRGQLIDRIWGADYVGDTKTLDVHIKRLRTKIEEHPSRPKHLVTVRGLGYKFEL
;
A
#
# COMPACT_ATOMS: atom_id res chain seq x y z
N MET A 1 -17.06 9.40 4.81
CA MET A 1 -16.90 9.52 3.34
C MET A 1 -15.42 9.45 3.09
N THR A 2 -14.95 8.75 2.08
CA THR A 2 -13.51 8.55 1.87
C THR A 2 -12.89 9.80 1.27
N THR A 3 -11.91 10.39 1.97
CA THR A 3 -11.24 11.63 1.59
C THR A 3 -9.95 11.33 0.83
N ILE A 4 -9.80 11.91 -0.35
CA ILE A 4 -8.66 11.72 -1.26
C ILE A 4 -7.88 13.02 -1.42
N LEU A 5 -6.61 13.04 -1.01
CA LEU A 5 -5.72 14.15 -1.32
C LEU A 5 -5.13 13.97 -2.72
N ILE A 6 -5.42 14.90 -3.62
CA ILE A 6 -4.85 14.99 -4.97
C ILE A 6 -3.69 15.96 -4.91
N VAL A 7 -2.49 15.53 -5.24
CA VAL A 7 -1.30 16.38 -5.32
C VAL A 7 -0.84 16.43 -6.76
N GLU A 8 -1.19 17.51 -7.45
CA GLU A 8 -1.00 17.72 -8.90
C GLU A 8 -0.83 19.22 -9.14
N ASP A 9 0.23 19.64 -9.78
CA ASP A 9 0.54 21.06 -10.00
C ASP A 9 -0.26 21.69 -11.15
N GLU A 10 -0.76 20.87 -12.08
CA GLU A 10 -1.61 21.34 -13.17
C GLU A 10 -3.09 21.32 -12.77
N GLU A 11 -3.69 22.49 -12.49
CA GLU A 11 -5.13 22.63 -12.21
C GLU A 11 -6.01 22.01 -13.31
N SER A 12 -5.56 22.10 -14.56
CA SER A 12 -6.24 21.51 -15.73
C SER A 12 -6.35 20.00 -15.66
N LEU A 13 -5.52 19.32 -14.86
CA LEU A 13 -5.57 17.88 -14.58
C LEU A 13 -6.23 17.59 -13.25
N ALA A 14 -5.97 18.41 -12.23
CA ALA A 14 -6.50 18.24 -10.88
C ALA A 14 -8.03 18.40 -10.82
N ASP A 15 -8.59 19.43 -11.46
CA ASP A 15 -10.02 19.74 -11.42
C ASP A 15 -10.91 18.65 -12.07
N PRO A 16 -10.61 18.18 -13.30
CA PRO A 16 -11.35 17.05 -13.88
C PRO A 16 -11.25 15.77 -13.05
N LEU A 17 -10.08 15.52 -12.44
CA LEU A 17 -9.89 14.36 -11.57
C LEU A 17 -10.73 14.49 -10.30
N ALA A 18 -10.75 15.65 -9.66
CA ALA A 18 -11.59 15.91 -8.49
C ALA A 18 -13.08 15.78 -8.82
N PHE A 19 -13.52 16.27 -9.98
CA PHE A 19 -14.90 16.09 -10.45
C PHE A 19 -15.24 14.60 -10.62
N LEU A 20 -14.36 13.83 -11.25
CA LEU A 20 -14.52 12.38 -11.40
C LEU A 20 -14.65 11.68 -10.04
N LEU A 21 -13.77 12.00 -9.09
CA LEU A 21 -13.76 11.37 -7.77
C LEU A 21 -15.04 11.67 -6.99
N ARG A 22 -15.55 12.92 -7.04
CA ARG A 22 -16.85 13.25 -6.44
C ARG A 22 -18.00 12.44 -7.03
N LYS A 23 -18.00 12.25 -8.35
CA LYS A 23 -19.00 11.42 -9.04
C LYS A 23 -18.96 9.95 -8.60
N GLU A 24 -17.78 9.45 -8.23
CA GLU A 24 -17.56 8.09 -7.73
C GLU A 24 -17.79 7.94 -6.21
N GLY A 25 -18.21 9.03 -5.53
CA GLY A 25 -18.56 9.02 -4.11
C GLY A 25 -17.40 9.32 -3.15
N PHE A 26 -16.29 9.86 -3.65
CA PHE A 26 -15.14 10.28 -2.85
C PHE A 26 -15.18 11.79 -2.56
N GLU A 27 -14.44 12.23 -1.54
CA GLU A 27 -14.24 13.63 -1.21
C GLU A 27 -12.80 14.07 -1.56
N PRO A 28 -12.59 14.75 -2.70
CA PRO A 28 -11.27 15.18 -3.10
C PRO A 28 -10.86 16.52 -2.47
N ILE A 29 -9.62 16.57 -1.97
CA ILE A 29 -8.90 17.77 -1.58
C ILE A 29 -7.73 17.93 -2.55
N ILE A 30 -7.57 19.13 -3.15
CA ILE A 30 -6.50 19.39 -4.12
C ILE A 30 -5.38 20.18 -3.45
N ALA A 31 -4.13 19.76 -3.68
CA ALA A 31 -2.90 20.48 -3.40
C ALA A 31 -2.11 20.63 -4.68
N LEU A 32 -1.59 21.84 -4.96
CA LEU A 32 -0.90 22.16 -6.21
C LEU A 32 0.63 22.06 -6.10
N ASP A 33 1.15 21.76 -4.91
CA ASP A 33 2.58 21.63 -4.64
C ASP A 33 2.84 20.75 -3.40
N GLY A 34 4.09 20.36 -3.19
CA GLY A 34 4.48 19.51 -2.07
C GLY A 34 4.23 20.11 -0.69
N PRO A 35 4.62 21.38 -0.41
CA PRO A 35 4.35 22.02 0.87
C PRO A 35 2.86 22.10 1.20
N SER A 36 2.02 22.53 0.25
CA SER A 36 0.56 22.60 0.45
C SER A 36 -0.06 21.20 0.63
N ALA A 37 0.53 20.18 0.04
CA ALA A 37 0.10 18.79 0.24
C ALA A 37 0.34 18.33 1.68
N LEU A 38 1.51 18.62 2.24
CA LEU A 38 1.84 18.26 3.62
C LEU A 38 1.00 19.03 4.64
N GLU A 39 0.73 20.32 4.40
CA GLU A 39 -0.16 21.15 5.23
C GLU A 39 -1.58 20.58 5.23
N LYS A 40 -2.16 20.36 4.03
CA LYS A 40 -3.51 19.82 3.90
C LYS A 40 -3.63 18.40 4.48
N PHE A 41 -2.56 17.62 4.37
CA PHE A 41 -2.51 16.30 5.00
C PHE A 41 -2.55 16.37 6.53
N ALA A 42 -1.86 17.34 7.12
CA ALA A 42 -1.86 17.55 8.58
C ALA A 42 -3.20 18.07 9.12
N ASP A 43 -3.91 18.87 8.32
CA ASP A 43 -5.14 19.57 8.73
C ASP A 43 -6.42 18.76 8.45
N ASN A 44 -6.34 17.65 7.73
CA ASN A 44 -7.50 16.86 7.32
C ASN A 44 -7.29 15.36 7.55
N ASP A 45 -8.39 14.64 7.78
CA ASP A 45 -8.40 13.18 7.83
C ASP A 45 -8.36 12.61 6.39
N ILE A 46 -7.17 12.30 5.91
CA ILE A 46 -6.95 11.77 4.56
C ILE A 46 -6.88 10.25 4.59
N ASP A 47 -7.71 9.60 3.77
CA ASP A 47 -7.75 8.14 3.63
C ASP A 47 -6.78 7.61 2.56
N ILE A 48 -6.48 8.40 1.54
CA ILE A 48 -5.55 8.03 0.46
C ILE A 48 -4.98 9.27 -0.22
N VAL A 49 -3.76 9.19 -0.70
CA VAL A 49 -3.07 10.25 -1.45
C VAL A 49 -2.83 9.80 -2.89
N LEU A 50 -3.24 10.62 -3.86
CA LEU A 50 -2.83 10.54 -5.25
C LEU A 50 -1.72 11.56 -5.46
N LEU A 51 -0.51 11.13 -5.77
CA LEU A 51 0.68 11.96 -5.71
C LEU A 51 1.42 11.96 -7.05
N ASP A 52 1.47 13.12 -7.70
CA ASP A 52 2.35 13.28 -8.86
C ASP A 52 3.81 13.28 -8.41
N LEU A 53 4.65 12.61 -9.18
CA LEU A 53 6.09 12.61 -8.97
C LEU A 53 6.75 13.92 -9.41
N MET A 54 6.21 14.56 -10.43
CA MET A 54 6.83 15.71 -11.11
C MET A 54 6.28 17.05 -10.60
N LEU A 55 6.35 17.26 -9.30
CA LEU A 55 5.93 18.52 -8.68
C LEU A 55 7.03 19.57 -8.72
N PRO A 56 6.70 20.86 -8.86
CA PRO A 56 7.67 21.94 -8.79
C PRO A 56 8.20 22.16 -7.36
N GLY A 57 9.48 22.41 -7.25
CA GLY A 57 10.13 22.70 -5.96
C GLY A 57 10.40 21.45 -5.14
N MET A 58 9.39 20.90 -4.46
CA MET A 58 9.48 19.65 -3.70
C MET A 58 8.94 18.50 -4.54
N SER A 59 9.79 17.52 -4.87
CA SER A 59 9.38 16.37 -5.67
C SER A 59 8.34 15.50 -4.96
N GLY A 60 7.48 14.79 -5.73
CA GLY A 60 6.53 13.85 -5.14
C GLY A 60 7.21 12.73 -4.34
N THR A 61 8.45 12.37 -4.69
CA THR A 61 9.22 11.40 -3.89
C THR A 61 9.59 11.95 -2.51
N ASP A 62 9.89 13.24 -2.39
CA ASP A 62 10.19 13.88 -1.10
C ASP A 62 8.93 14.07 -0.26
N VAL A 63 7.79 14.41 -0.89
CA VAL A 63 6.49 14.42 -0.23
C VAL A 63 6.17 13.04 0.34
N CYS A 64 6.31 11.96 -0.46
CA CYS A 64 6.06 10.60 -0.01
C CYS A 64 6.93 10.20 1.19
N LYS A 65 8.24 10.51 1.16
CA LYS A 65 9.13 10.27 2.31
C LYS A 65 8.67 10.96 3.57
N GLN A 66 8.25 12.23 3.48
CA GLN A 66 7.78 12.99 4.63
C GLN A 66 6.46 12.42 5.17
N LEU A 67 5.51 12.06 4.31
CA LEU A 67 4.28 11.37 4.70
C LEU A 67 4.59 10.05 5.42
N ARG A 68 5.53 9.27 4.91
CA ARG A 68 5.91 7.98 5.50
C ARG A 68 6.64 8.09 6.85
N ALA A 69 7.22 9.24 7.15
CA ALA A 69 7.84 9.47 8.46
C ALA A 69 6.81 9.57 9.59
N THR A 70 5.56 9.93 9.28
CA THR A 70 4.50 10.21 10.27
C THR A 70 3.23 9.40 10.07
N SER A 71 3.04 8.75 8.91
CA SER A 71 1.79 8.09 8.56
C SER A 71 1.97 6.85 7.68
N SER A 72 1.05 5.90 7.84
CA SER A 72 0.89 4.73 6.96
C SER A 72 -0.21 4.91 5.91
N VAL A 73 -0.76 6.13 5.74
CA VAL A 73 -1.81 6.41 4.77
C VAL A 73 -1.44 5.87 3.38
N PRO A 74 -2.37 5.22 2.67
CA PRO A 74 -2.10 4.72 1.33
C PRO A 74 -1.70 5.85 0.36
N VAL A 75 -0.68 5.60 -0.46
CA VAL A 75 -0.21 6.52 -1.51
C VAL A 75 -0.17 5.82 -2.85
N ILE A 76 -0.89 6.35 -3.83
CA ILE A 76 -0.77 5.96 -5.24
C ILE A 76 0.05 7.03 -5.96
N MET A 77 1.20 6.63 -6.51
CA MET A 77 2.00 7.52 -7.34
C MET A 77 1.39 7.69 -8.72
N VAL A 78 1.34 8.92 -9.20
CA VAL A 78 0.97 9.25 -10.58
C VAL A 78 2.23 9.67 -11.32
N THR A 79 2.56 9.08 -12.47
CA THR A 79 3.84 9.31 -13.14
C THR A 79 3.69 9.33 -14.66
N ALA A 80 4.60 10.03 -15.36
CA ALA A 80 4.67 9.99 -16.81
C ALA A 80 5.15 8.60 -17.30
N ARG A 81 4.77 8.24 -18.55
CA ARG A 81 4.93 6.90 -19.12
C ARG A 81 6.37 6.41 -19.26
N ASP A 82 7.34 7.30 -19.34
CA ASP A 82 8.73 6.98 -19.72
C ASP A 82 9.67 6.67 -18.56
N ALA A 83 9.18 6.72 -17.32
CA ALA A 83 9.98 6.57 -16.14
C ALA A 83 9.80 5.18 -15.47
N GLU A 84 10.26 4.11 -16.13
CA GLU A 84 10.31 2.77 -15.47
C GLU A 84 11.14 2.80 -14.19
N ILE A 85 12.16 3.67 -14.16
CA ILE A 85 13.01 3.93 -13.00
C ILE A 85 12.19 4.63 -11.90
N ASP A 86 11.36 5.62 -12.24
CA ASP A 86 10.56 6.37 -11.27
C ASP A 86 9.47 5.53 -10.60
N LYS A 87 8.93 4.52 -11.31
CA LYS A 87 7.96 3.56 -10.75
C LYS A 87 8.60 2.73 -9.63
N VAL A 88 9.78 2.17 -9.90
CA VAL A 88 10.51 1.37 -8.90
C VAL A 88 10.93 2.26 -7.73
N VAL A 89 11.45 3.46 -8.00
CA VAL A 89 11.85 4.42 -6.97
C VAL A 89 10.66 4.86 -6.13
N GLY A 90 9.51 5.21 -6.75
CA GLY A 90 8.31 5.59 -6.01
C GLY A 90 7.80 4.48 -5.09
N LEU A 91 7.74 3.25 -5.59
CA LEU A 91 7.38 2.10 -4.77
C LEU A 91 8.44 1.82 -3.69
N GLU A 92 9.73 1.88 -3.97
CA GLU A 92 10.80 1.72 -2.95
C GLU A 92 10.75 2.77 -1.85
N LEU A 93 10.23 3.97 -2.13
CA LEU A 93 10.08 5.06 -1.16
C LEU A 93 8.82 4.98 -0.29
N GLY A 94 7.93 4.02 -0.53
CA GLY A 94 6.80 3.83 0.34
C GLY A 94 5.42 3.91 -0.33
N ALA A 95 5.32 4.14 -1.63
CA ALA A 95 4.02 4.08 -2.30
C ALA A 95 3.44 2.65 -2.27
N ASP A 96 2.12 2.57 -2.26
CA ASP A 96 1.37 1.30 -2.23
C ASP A 96 1.05 0.81 -3.64
N ASP A 97 0.90 1.73 -4.59
CA ASP A 97 0.70 1.45 -6.02
C ASP A 97 1.15 2.64 -6.86
N TYR A 98 1.14 2.48 -8.18
CA TYR A 98 1.40 3.57 -9.12
C TYR A 98 0.47 3.48 -10.35
N VAL A 99 0.27 4.60 -10.99
CA VAL A 99 -0.45 4.70 -12.28
C VAL A 99 0.31 5.60 -13.23
N THR A 100 0.33 5.26 -14.51
CA THR A 100 1.06 6.03 -15.53
C THR A 100 0.14 6.90 -16.36
N LYS A 101 0.48 8.18 -16.49
CA LYS A 101 -0.16 9.11 -17.42
C LYS A 101 0.19 8.76 -18.88
N PRO A 102 -0.78 8.77 -19.82
CA PRO A 102 -2.20 8.93 -19.59
C PRO A 102 -2.85 7.65 -19.06
N TYR A 103 -3.69 7.77 -18.05
CA TYR A 103 -4.47 6.69 -17.49
C TYR A 103 -5.96 6.83 -17.84
N SER A 104 -6.69 5.71 -17.83
CA SER A 104 -8.14 5.78 -17.93
C SER A 104 -8.74 6.04 -16.55
N SER A 105 -9.86 6.79 -16.51
CA SER A 105 -10.62 7.01 -15.27
C SER A 105 -10.98 5.69 -14.58
N ARG A 106 -11.34 4.67 -15.37
CA ARG A 106 -11.71 3.34 -14.85
C ARG A 106 -10.52 2.64 -14.17
N GLU A 107 -9.34 2.75 -14.76
CA GLU A 107 -8.11 2.20 -14.18
C GLU A 107 -7.78 2.84 -12.83
N LEU A 108 -7.76 4.19 -12.78
CA LEU A 108 -7.46 4.91 -11.56
C LEU A 108 -8.45 4.58 -10.43
N ILE A 109 -9.76 4.59 -10.72
CA ILE A 109 -10.78 4.24 -9.73
C ILE A 109 -10.64 2.79 -9.24
N ALA A 110 -10.33 1.84 -10.14
CA ALA A 110 -10.09 0.45 -9.75
C ALA A 110 -8.89 0.33 -8.80
N ARG A 111 -7.80 1.06 -9.05
CA ARG A 111 -6.61 1.09 -8.17
C ARG A 111 -6.89 1.74 -6.82
N ILE A 112 -7.61 2.87 -6.79
CA ILE A 112 -8.03 3.52 -5.54
C ILE A 112 -8.83 2.53 -4.69
N ARG A 113 -9.84 1.89 -5.28
CA ARG A 113 -10.67 0.90 -4.58
C ARG A 113 -9.86 -0.33 -4.13
N ALA A 114 -8.89 -0.78 -4.95
CA ALA A 114 -8.02 -1.90 -4.62
C ALA A 114 -7.10 -1.59 -3.43
N VAL A 115 -6.59 -0.37 -3.36
CA VAL A 115 -5.74 0.08 -2.24
C VAL A 115 -6.55 0.27 -0.96
N LEU A 116 -7.81 0.74 -1.04
CA LEU A 116 -8.70 1.00 0.09
C LEU A 116 -9.48 -0.22 0.59
N ARG A 117 -9.42 -1.38 -0.08
CA ARG A 117 -10.34 -2.54 0.15
C ARG A 117 -10.38 -3.06 1.58
N ARG A 118 -9.41 -2.76 2.42
CA ARG A 118 -9.33 -3.28 3.78
C ARG A 118 -10.50 -2.90 4.71
N GLY A 119 -11.20 -1.79 4.43
CA GLY A 119 -12.31 -1.34 5.27
C GLY A 119 -13.58 -2.19 5.21
N ASN A 120 -13.76 -2.98 4.13
CA ASN A 120 -15.01 -3.70 3.90
C ASN A 120 -14.95 -5.22 4.11
N ASP A 121 -13.76 -5.85 4.07
CA ASP A 121 -13.65 -7.31 4.24
C ASP A 121 -13.80 -7.76 5.71
N GLN A 122 -13.65 -6.86 6.68
CA GLN A 122 -13.94 -7.16 8.10
C GLN A 122 -15.46 -7.19 8.41
N ALA A 123 -16.28 -6.53 7.59
CA ALA A 123 -17.73 -6.50 7.81
C ALA A 123 -18.47 -7.72 7.24
N SER A 124 -17.87 -8.47 6.31
CA SER A 124 -18.51 -9.61 5.65
C SER A 124 -18.20 -10.98 6.25
N ASN A 125 -17.26 -11.08 7.18
CA ASN A 125 -16.92 -12.34 7.88
C ASN A 125 -17.49 -12.43 9.32
N ALA A 126 -18.34 -11.49 9.73
CA ALA A 126 -18.92 -11.47 11.09
C ALA A 126 -20.10 -12.45 11.28
N ASP A 127 -20.58 -13.11 10.22
CA ASP A 127 -21.79 -13.96 10.27
C ASP A 127 -21.53 -15.49 10.22
N ALA A 128 -20.30 -15.95 10.43
CA ALA A 128 -20.09 -17.40 10.48
C ALA A 128 -18.93 -17.76 11.44
N ALA A 129 -19.15 -17.74 12.74
CA ALA A 129 -18.68 -18.71 13.73
C ALA A 129 -18.89 -18.19 15.15
N GLU A 130 -19.97 -18.63 15.78
CA GLU A 130 -20.08 -18.69 17.24
C GLU A 130 -19.17 -19.82 17.75
N GLY A 131 -18.27 -19.51 18.69
CA GLY A 131 -17.59 -20.54 19.47
C GLY A 131 -16.16 -20.20 19.86
N ALA A 132 -16.00 -19.63 21.05
CA ALA A 132 -14.85 -19.68 21.96
C ALA A 132 -13.53 -20.23 21.41
N GLU A 133 -12.61 -19.32 21.08
CA GLU A 133 -11.14 -19.40 21.10
C GLU A 133 -10.51 -18.15 20.41
N ALA A 134 -11.05 -16.94 20.65
CA ALA A 134 -10.83 -15.75 19.82
C ALA A 134 -9.60 -14.90 20.21
N GLU A 135 -8.86 -15.24 21.28
CA GLU A 135 -7.73 -14.36 21.70
C GLU A 135 -6.39 -14.71 21.03
N ASP A 136 -6.21 -15.93 20.52
CA ASP A 136 -4.94 -16.39 19.92
C ASP A 136 -4.86 -16.14 18.39
N GLU A 137 -5.98 -15.84 17.72
CA GLU A 137 -6.01 -15.57 16.26
C GLU A 137 -5.59 -14.14 15.86
N GLN A 138 -5.50 -13.24 16.82
CA GLN A 138 -5.22 -11.81 16.57
C GLN A 138 -3.73 -11.49 16.53
N ILE A 139 -2.88 -12.30 17.17
CA ILE A 139 -1.42 -12.12 17.18
C ILE A 139 -0.76 -13.18 16.31
N LEU A 140 -0.26 -12.76 15.16
CA LEU A 140 0.53 -13.62 14.27
C LEU A 140 2.01 -13.49 14.61
N SER A 141 2.72 -14.61 14.65
CA SER A 141 4.16 -14.60 14.90
C SER A 141 4.92 -15.52 13.94
N GLY A 142 6.12 -15.09 13.57
CA GLY A 142 7.01 -15.89 12.72
C GLY A 142 8.44 -15.35 12.79
N GLY A 143 9.37 -16.20 13.25
CA GLY A 143 10.74 -15.79 13.48
C GLY A 143 10.84 -14.61 14.46
N ARG A 144 11.33 -13.47 13.99
CA ARG A 144 11.48 -12.23 14.79
C ARG A 144 10.25 -11.32 14.74
N VAL A 145 9.25 -11.67 13.93
CA VAL A 145 8.08 -10.85 13.66
C VAL A 145 6.95 -11.22 14.61
N LYS A 146 6.33 -10.22 15.23
CA LYS A 146 5.04 -10.32 15.91
C LYS A 146 4.11 -9.25 15.33
N MET A 147 2.90 -9.64 15.00
CA MET A 147 1.93 -8.79 14.33
C MET A 147 0.59 -8.88 15.05
N ASP A 148 0.17 -7.76 15.63
CA ASP A 148 -1.17 -7.57 16.17
C ASP A 148 -2.05 -7.03 15.04
N VAL A 149 -2.91 -7.90 14.53
CA VAL A 149 -3.73 -7.59 13.35
C VAL A 149 -4.83 -6.58 13.71
N GLU A 150 -5.41 -6.68 14.90
CA GLU A 150 -6.49 -5.80 15.34
C GLU A 150 -6.00 -4.37 15.59
N ARG A 151 -4.86 -4.24 16.28
CA ARG A 151 -4.25 -2.94 16.59
C ARG A 151 -3.41 -2.37 15.48
N HIS A 152 -3.21 -3.11 14.41
CA HIS A 152 -2.35 -2.71 13.28
C HIS A 152 -0.90 -2.44 13.68
N ILE A 153 -0.36 -3.23 14.61
CA ILE A 153 0.99 -3.07 15.14
C ILE A 153 1.86 -4.24 14.67
N VAL A 154 3.05 -3.92 14.19
CA VAL A 154 4.09 -4.90 13.87
C VAL A 154 5.33 -4.60 14.69
N THR A 155 5.89 -5.63 15.32
CA THR A 155 7.20 -5.56 15.95
C THR A 155 8.14 -6.57 15.33
N VAL A 156 9.42 -6.20 15.25
CA VAL A 156 10.51 -7.07 14.79
C VAL A 156 11.59 -7.07 15.84
N ALA A 157 11.88 -8.22 16.44
CA ALA A 157 12.77 -8.32 17.61
C ALA A 157 12.31 -7.40 18.77
N ASP A 158 10.99 -7.35 19.00
CA ASP A 158 10.30 -6.53 20.00
C ASP A 158 10.37 -5.01 19.77
N GLU A 159 10.97 -4.53 18.67
CA GLU A 159 10.97 -3.13 18.29
C GLU A 159 9.83 -2.82 17.31
N PRO A 160 9.06 -1.73 17.51
CA PRO A 160 7.96 -1.37 16.64
C PRO A 160 8.45 -0.95 15.26
N VAL A 161 7.79 -1.45 14.22
CA VAL A 161 8.13 -1.16 12.81
C VAL A 161 6.93 -0.57 12.09
N ALA A 162 7.07 0.66 11.61
CA ALA A 162 6.04 1.31 10.78
C ALA A 162 5.88 0.58 9.45
N MET A 163 4.63 0.23 9.13
CA MET A 163 4.32 -0.57 7.96
C MET A 163 3.17 0.05 7.17
N PRO A 164 3.39 0.49 5.91
CA PRO A 164 2.31 0.91 5.03
C PRO A 164 1.26 -0.17 4.85
N LEU A 165 0.03 0.23 4.53
CA LEU A 165 -1.14 -0.66 4.50
C LEU A 165 -0.89 -1.93 3.66
N LYS A 166 -0.39 -1.79 2.43
CA LYS A 166 -0.17 -2.96 1.56
C LYS A 166 0.97 -3.88 2.01
N GLU A 167 1.97 -3.35 2.70
CA GLU A 167 3.00 -4.18 3.32
C GLU A 167 2.45 -4.96 4.50
N PHE A 168 1.60 -4.32 5.31
CA PHE A 168 0.93 -4.96 6.43
C PHE A 168 0.04 -6.10 5.96
N ASP A 169 -0.83 -5.86 4.95
CA ASP A 169 -1.71 -6.87 4.36
C ASP A 169 -0.94 -8.06 3.79
N LEU A 170 0.17 -7.76 3.08
CA LEU A 170 1.02 -8.78 2.49
C LEU A 170 1.70 -9.63 3.56
N LEU A 171 2.22 -9.01 4.62
CA LEU A 171 2.85 -9.71 5.74
C LEU A 171 1.84 -10.57 6.50
N GLU A 172 0.66 -10.05 6.79
CA GLU A 172 -0.42 -10.79 7.42
C GLU A 172 -0.77 -12.06 6.63
N TYR A 173 -1.00 -11.90 5.32
CA TYR A 173 -1.38 -13.03 4.48
C TYR A 173 -0.27 -14.08 4.38
N LEU A 174 0.98 -13.65 4.34
CA LEU A 174 2.15 -14.53 4.36
C LEU A 174 2.27 -15.29 5.69
N LEU A 175 2.09 -14.62 6.83
CA LEU A 175 2.15 -15.24 8.17
C LEU A 175 1.01 -16.23 8.38
N ARG A 176 -0.23 -15.91 8.01
CA ARG A 176 -1.38 -16.83 8.08
C ARG A 176 -1.21 -18.09 7.23
N ASN A 177 -0.36 -18.03 6.21
CA ASN A 177 -0.02 -19.14 5.33
C ASN A 177 1.43 -19.61 5.48
N ALA A 178 2.01 -19.40 6.66
CA ALA A 178 3.40 -19.82 6.93
C ALA A 178 3.63 -21.31 6.56
N GLY A 179 4.78 -21.60 5.98
CA GLY A 179 5.12 -22.92 5.48
C GLY A 179 4.53 -23.28 4.10
N ARG A 180 3.61 -22.48 3.55
CA ARG A 180 3.01 -22.72 2.23
C ARG A 180 3.60 -21.80 1.18
N VAL A 181 3.73 -22.31 -0.04
CA VAL A 181 4.11 -21.49 -1.20
C VAL A 181 2.86 -20.77 -1.71
N LEU A 182 2.92 -19.45 -1.74
CA LEU A 182 1.88 -18.60 -2.32
C LEU A 182 2.35 -18.14 -3.70
N THR A 183 1.54 -18.39 -4.72
CA THR A 183 1.87 -17.94 -6.07
C THR A 183 1.77 -16.45 -6.21
N ARG A 184 2.47 -15.87 -7.20
CA ARG A 184 2.42 -14.42 -7.48
C ARG A 184 0.99 -13.93 -7.74
N GLY A 185 0.20 -14.71 -8.51
CA GLY A 185 -1.21 -14.42 -8.77
C GLY A 185 -2.03 -14.38 -7.47
N GLN A 186 -1.93 -15.41 -6.63
CA GLN A 186 -2.64 -15.46 -5.35
C GLN A 186 -2.33 -14.25 -4.45
N LEU A 187 -1.05 -13.84 -4.40
CA LEU A 187 -0.64 -12.68 -3.62
C LEU A 187 -1.22 -11.37 -4.20
N ILE A 188 -1.15 -11.20 -5.52
CA ILE A 188 -1.70 -10.03 -6.20
C ILE A 188 -3.22 -9.98 -6.03
N ASP A 189 -3.93 -11.07 -6.31
CA ASP A 189 -5.39 -11.14 -6.20
C ASP A 189 -5.86 -10.86 -4.78
N ARG A 190 -5.14 -11.36 -3.78
CA ARG A 190 -5.50 -11.14 -2.38
C ARG A 190 -5.26 -9.71 -1.91
N ILE A 191 -4.10 -9.12 -2.27
CA ILE A 191 -3.66 -7.83 -1.72
C ILE A 191 -4.16 -6.64 -2.55
N TRP A 192 -4.21 -6.77 -3.88
CA TRP A 192 -4.68 -5.72 -4.80
C TRP A 192 -6.03 -6.06 -5.43
N GLY A 193 -6.45 -7.32 -5.41
CA GLY A 193 -7.72 -7.82 -5.94
C GLY A 193 -7.60 -8.46 -7.30
N ALA A 194 -8.58 -9.33 -7.63
CA ALA A 194 -8.61 -10.10 -8.88
C ALA A 194 -8.68 -9.21 -10.15
N ASP A 195 -9.24 -8.00 -10.02
CA ASP A 195 -9.34 -7.04 -11.12
C ASP A 195 -8.12 -6.10 -11.23
N TYR A 196 -7.02 -6.41 -10.51
CA TYR A 196 -5.83 -5.58 -10.55
C TYR A 196 -5.14 -5.62 -11.91
N VAL A 197 -5.09 -4.48 -12.59
CA VAL A 197 -4.48 -4.29 -13.93
C VAL A 197 -3.05 -3.76 -13.87
N GLY A 198 -2.43 -3.74 -12.69
CA GLY A 198 -1.07 -3.25 -12.51
C GLY A 198 0.02 -4.25 -12.88
N ASP A 199 1.28 -3.78 -12.86
CA ASP A 199 2.45 -4.63 -13.10
C ASP A 199 2.71 -5.56 -11.90
N THR A 200 3.00 -6.81 -12.18
CA THR A 200 3.41 -7.79 -11.17
C THR A 200 4.71 -7.43 -10.45
N LYS A 201 5.51 -6.49 -11.01
CA LYS A 201 6.70 -5.92 -10.35
C LYS A 201 6.36 -5.19 -9.05
N THR A 202 5.13 -4.66 -8.90
CA THR A 202 4.64 -4.06 -7.66
C THR A 202 4.81 -5.03 -6.48
N LEU A 203 4.44 -6.30 -6.66
CA LEU A 203 4.64 -7.32 -5.63
C LEU A 203 6.12 -7.48 -5.24
N ASP A 204 7.03 -7.52 -6.22
CA ASP A 204 8.46 -7.73 -5.96
C ASP A 204 9.06 -6.59 -5.13
N VAL A 205 8.63 -5.36 -5.39
CA VAL A 205 9.06 -4.18 -4.61
C VAL A 205 8.55 -4.28 -3.17
N HIS A 206 7.28 -4.64 -2.95
CA HIS A 206 6.73 -4.81 -1.60
C HIS A 206 7.43 -5.96 -0.86
N ILE A 207 7.73 -7.08 -1.52
CA ILE A 207 8.54 -8.17 -0.94
C ILE A 207 9.95 -7.69 -0.56
N LYS A 208 10.61 -6.90 -1.41
CA LYS A 208 11.93 -6.33 -1.12
C LYS A 208 11.86 -5.42 0.12
N ARG A 209 10.84 -4.55 0.21
CA ARG A 209 10.63 -3.65 1.35
C ARG A 209 10.34 -4.43 2.64
N LEU A 210 9.47 -5.43 2.59
CA LEU A 210 9.23 -6.32 3.73
C LEU A 210 10.53 -6.95 4.21
N ARG A 211 11.33 -7.53 3.32
CA ARG A 211 12.64 -8.11 3.68
C ARG A 211 13.54 -7.10 4.38
N THR A 212 13.59 -5.87 3.90
CA THR A 212 14.39 -4.81 4.54
C THR A 212 13.96 -4.55 6.00
N LYS A 213 12.68 -4.75 6.30
CA LYS A 213 12.11 -4.51 7.63
C LYS A 213 12.19 -5.72 8.56
N ILE A 214 12.00 -6.93 8.04
CA ILE A 214 11.81 -8.14 8.87
C ILE A 214 13.03 -9.07 8.92
N GLU A 215 13.94 -8.97 7.94
CA GLU A 215 15.10 -9.86 7.84
C GLU A 215 16.37 -9.21 8.40
N GLU A 216 17.23 -9.98 9.03
CA GLU A 216 18.58 -9.52 9.40
C GLU A 216 19.44 -9.21 8.16
N HIS A 217 19.29 -10.05 7.15
CA HIS A 217 20.03 -9.94 5.88
C HIS A 217 19.03 -9.98 4.71
N PRO A 218 18.49 -8.83 4.27
CA PRO A 218 17.48 -8.77 3.20
C PRO A 218 17.87 -9.44 1.89
N SER A 219 19.17 -9.47 1.57
CA SER A 219 19.72 -10.15 0.38
C SER A 219 19.83 -11.68 0.52
N ARG A 220 19.75 -12.21 1.75
CA ARG A 220 19.76 -13.63 2.08
C ARG A 220 18.62 -13.95 3.05
N PRO A 221 17.37 -13.79 2.62
CA PRO A 221 16.22 -13.90 3.50
C PRO A 221 16.10 -15.33 4.05
N LYS A 222 15.81 -15.44 5.35
CA LYS A 222 15.56 -16.71 6.03
C LYS A 222 14.07 -16.98 6.16
N HIS A 223 13.27 -15.95 6.41
CA HIS A 223 11.85 -16.08 6.65
C HIS A 223 11.03 -15.86 5.38
N LEU A 224 11.20 -14.74 4.69
CA LEU A 224 10.47 -14.45 3.46
C LEU A 224 11.25 -14.91 2.23
N VAL A 225 11.14 -16.19 1.90
CA VAL A 225 11.94 -16.82 0.84
C VAL A 225 11.25 -16.77 -0.53
N THR A 226 12.08 -16.72 -1.59
CA THR A 226 11.59 -16.83 -2.98
C THR A 226 11.60 -18.26 -3.43
N VAL A 227 10.46 -18.77 -3.89
CA VAL A 227 10.36 -20.06 -4.55
C VAL A 227 10.37 -19.81 -6.06
N ARG A 228 11.53 -20.05 -6.69
CA ARG A 228 11.78 -19.71 -8.10
C ARG A 228 10.71 -20.30 -9.03
N GLY A 229 10.18 -19.49 -9.91
CA GLY A 229 9.15 -19.85 -10.87
C GLY A 229 7.74 -20.00 -10.30
N LEU A 230 7.55 -19.89 -8.98
CA LEU A 230 6.24 -20.05 -8.34
C LEU A 230 5.80 -18.77 -7.63
N GLY A 231 6.56 -18.29 -6.65
CA GLY A 231 6.14 -17.17 -5.84
C GLY A 231 6.98 -17.03 -4.57
N TYR A 232 6.32 -16.84 -3.44
CA TYR A 232 6.96 -16.58 -2.16
C TYR A 232 6.39 -17.48 -1.07
N LYS A 233 7.19 -17.67 -0.02
CA LYS A 233 6.83 -18.47 1.15
C LYS A 233 7.39 -17.79 2.40
N PHE A 234 6.62 -17.79 3.48
CA PHE A 234 7.12 -17.43 4.80
C PHE A 234 7.54 -18.71 5.55
N GLU A 235 8.81 -18.77 5.93
CA GLU A 235 9.39 -19.83 6.76
C GLU A 235 9.39 -19.39 8.23
N LEU A 236 8.93 -20.27 9.13
CA LEU A 236 8.91 -20.02 10.59
C LEU A 236 10.30 -20.11 11.21
#